data_92629a980a92161c29c441f054bcdadd
#
_entry.id   92629a980a92161c29c441f054bcdadd
#
_cell.length_a   1.000
_cell.length_b   1.000
_cell.length_c   1.000
_cell.angle_alpha   90.00
_cell.angle_beta   90.00
_cell.angle_gamma   90.00
#
_symmetry.space_group_name_H-M   'P 1'
#
loop_
_entity.id
_entity.type
_entity.pdbx_description
1 polymer ?
#
loop_
_entity_poly.entity_id
_entity_poly.type
_entity_poly.pdbx_seq_one_letter_code
_entity_poly.pdbx_strand_id
1 'polypeptide(L)'
;MVDAPIVKRVEYTLLNIDDEQLELLSAQGEMKSDVNIPSEEHLKDVADMIKRVFEEGKKECLITVLATMGKELVIECREGQEV
;
A
#
# COMPACT_ATOMS: atom_id res chain seq x y z
N MET A 1 -11.67 19.17 24.56
CA MET A 1 -11.62 18.83 23.13
C MET A 1 -10.33 18.11 22.84
N VAL A 2 -10.45 17.02 22.19
CA VAL A 2 -9.28 16.19 21.89
C VAL A 2 -8.79 16.48 20.49
N ASP A 3 -7.55 16.87 20.38
CA ASP A 3 -6.94 17.04 19.07
C ASP A 3 -6.54 15.69 18.53
N ALA A 4 -7.37 15.12 17.68
CA ALA A 4 -7.02 13.90 17.03
C ALA A 4 -5.90 14.17 16.01
N PRO A 5 -4.85 13.36 15.98
CA PRO A 5 -3.83 13.52 14.96
C PRO A 5 -4.46 13.36 13.59
N ILE A 6 -4.05 14.23 12.68
CA ILE A 6 -4.57 14.16 11.32
C ILE A 6 -3.95 12.95 10.64
N VAL A 7 -4.75 11.92 10.49
CA VAL A 7 -4.32 10.69 9.84
C VAL A 7 -5.18 10.52 8.61
N LYS A 8 -4.52 10.44 7.45
CA LYS A 8 -5.22 10.24 6.20
C LYS A 8 -4.92 8.87 5.64
N ARG A 9 -5.96 8.17 5.23
CA ARG A 9 -5.84 6.91 4.53
C ARG A 9 -5.98 7.19 3.05
N VAL A 10 -5.00 6.77 2.28
CA VAL A 10 -5.02 6.94 0.84
C VAL A 10 -4.84 5.59 0.19
N GLU A 11 -5.71 5.28 -0.76
CA GLU A 11 -5.64 4.02 -1.47
C GLU A 11 -4.87 4.21 -2.77
N TYR A 12 -3.94 3.31 -3.01
CA TYR A 12 -3.14 3.30 -4.23
C TYR A 12 -3.25 1.95 -4.91
N THR A 13 -2.97 1.94 -6.21
CA THR A 13 -2.90 0.70 -6.98
C THR A 13 -1.44 0.29 -7.10
N LEU A 14 -1.16 -0.96 -6.78
CA LEU A 14 0.19 -1.48 -6.89
C LEU A 14 0.53 -1.72 -8.35
N LEU A 15 1.61 -1.11 -8.82
CA LEU A 15 2.09 -1.28 -10.19
C LEU A 15 3.19 -2.32 -10.28
N ASN A 16 4.11 -2.28 -9.34
CA ASN A 16 5.27 -3.17 -9.38
C ASN A 16 5.89 -3.26 -7.99
N ILE A 17 6.70 -4.30 -7.81
CA ILE A 17 7.46 -4.49 -6.58
C ILE A 17 8.92 -4.62 -7.00
N ASP A 18 9.76 -3.74 -6.50
CA ASP A 18 11.19 -3.77 -6.74
C ASP A 18 11.90 -4.04 -5.42
N ASP A 19 12.20 -5.31 -5.17
CA ASP A 19 12.80 -5.76 -3.91
C ASP A 19 11.88 -5.45 -2.74
N GLU A 20 12.17 -4.41 -1.99
CA GLU A 20 11.33 -3.98 -0.89
C GLU A 20 10.52 -2.73 -1.24
N GLN A 21 10.80 -2.14 -2.37
CA GLN A 21 10.16 -0.89 -2.78
C GLN A 21 8.91 -1.17 -3.60
N LEU A 22 7.84 -0.49 -3.25
CA LEU A 22 6.57 -0.62 -3.95
C LEU A 22 6.37 0.54 -4.92
N GLU A 23 5.96 0.22 -6.13
CA GLU A 23 5.56 1.25 -7.08
C GLU A 23 4.04 1.34 -7.06
N LEU A 24 3.55 2.48 -6.65
CA LEU A 24 2.12 2.71 -6.48
C LEU A 24 1.64 3.79 -7.44
N LEU A 25 0.37 3.68 -7.80
CA LEU A 25 -0.28 4.68 -8.65
C LEU A 25 -1.47 5.26 -7.91
N SER A 26 -1.51 6.58 -7.79
CA SER A 26 -2.62 7.25 -7.13
C SER A 26 -3.84 7.31 -8.04
N ALA A 27 -4.98 7.64 -7.45
CA ALA A 27 -6.21 7.78 -8.22
C ALA A 27 -6.12 8.94 -9.22
N GLN A 28 -5.22 9.87 -8.98
CA GLN A 28 -5.01 11.01 -9.86
C GLN A 28 -4.00 10.73 -10.97
N GLY A 29 -3.41 9.55 -10.97
CA GLY A 29 -2.43 9.18 -11.97
C GLY A 29 -1.00 9.51 -11.61
N GLU A 30 -0.74 9.85 -10.37
CA GLU A 30 0.61 10.13 -9.91
C GLU A 30 1.30 8.86 -9.44
N MET A 31 2.53 8.66 -9.85
CA MET A 31 3.31 7.53 -9.42
C MET A 31 3.99 7.84 -8.09
N LYS A 32 3.95 6.84 -7.21
CA LYS A 32 4.60 6.96 -5.91
C LYS A 32 5.46 5.74 -5.68
N SER A 33 6.73 5.97 -5.41
CA SER A 33 7.68 4.88 -5.18
C SER A 33 8.41 5.02 -3.85
N ASP A 34 7.91 5.89 -2.97
CA ASP A 34 8.54 6.14 -1.68
C ASP A 34 8.14 5.15 -0.60
N VAL A 35 7.22 4.24 -0.92
CA VAL A 35 6.67 3.32 0.05
C VAL A 35 7.32 1.96 -0.09
N ASN A 36 7.75 1.40 1.04
CA ASN A 36 8.36 0.08 1.06
C ASN A 36 7.39 -0.95 1.63
N ILE A 37 7.70 -2.23 1.36
CA ILE A 37 6.92 -3.33 1.93
C ILE A 37 7.07 -3.27 3.46
N PRO A 38 5.96 -3.39 4.21
CA PRO A 38 6.05 -3.37 5.66
C PRO A 38 6.83 -4.59 6.17
N SER A 39 7.77 -4.33 7.08
CA SER A 39 8.60 -5.38 7.65
C SER A 39 8.24 -5.68 9.10
N GLU A 40 7.24 -5.01 9.64
CA GLU A 40 6.83 -5.22 11.01
C GLU A 40 6.09 -6.55 11.17
N GLU A 41 6.25 -7.18 12.32
CA GLU A 41 5.64 -8.49 12.55
C GLU A 41 4.14 -8.50 12.37
N HIS A 42 3.47 -7.50 12.90
CA HIS A 42 2.01 -7.45 12.80
C HIS A 42 1.53 -7.13 11.38
N LEU A 43 2.43 -6.77 10.47
CA LEU A 43 2.10 -6.49 9.09
C LEU A 43 2.65 -7.53 8.12
N LYS A 44 3.19 -8.63 8.64
CA LYS A 44 3.71 -9.69 7.79
C LYS A 44 2.64 -10.26 6.88
N ASP A 45 1.45 -10.44 7.41
CA ASP A 45 0.34 -10.97 6.61
C ASP A 45 0.02 -10.04 5.45
N VAL A 46 0.08 -8.74 5.70
CA VAL A 46 -0.15 -7.74 4.65
C VAL A 46 0.93 -7.85 3.58
N ALA A 47 2.18 -7.96 4.00
CA ALA A 47 3.29 -8.07 3.06
C ALA A 47 3.17 -9.33 2.21
N ASP A 48 2.84 -10.46 2.83
CA ASP A 48 2.65 -11.71 2.12
C ASP A 48 1.52 -11.60 1.10
N MET A 49 0.42 -10.97 1.50
CA MET A 49 -0.71 -10.78 0.60
C MET A 49 -0.34 -9.91 -0.59
N ILE A 50 0.42 -8.85 -0.36
CA ILE A 50 0.86 -7.98 -1.44
C ILE A 50 1.62 -8.77 -2.49
N LYS A 51 2.57 -9.58 -2.04
CA LYS A 51 3.39 -10.39 -2.94
C LYS A 51 2.55 -11.43 -3.67
N ARG A 52 1.64 -12.07 -2.95
CA ARG A 52 0.79 -13.12 -3.53
C ARG A 52 -0.11 -12.55 -4.61
N VAL A 53 -0.83 -11.49 -4.30
CA VAL A 53 -1.74 -10.87 -5.26
C VAL A 53 -0.98 -10.38 -6.48
N PHE A 54 0.20 -9.83 -6.26
CA PHE A 54 1.03 -9.33 -7.35
C PHE A 54 1.51 -10.48 -8.25
N GLU A 55 1.94 -11.59 -7.64
CA GLU A 55 2.43 -12.74 -8.42
C GLU A 55 1.32 -13.41 -9.23
N GLU A 56 0.14 -13.48 -8.66
CA GLU A 56 -0.99 -14.08 -9.38
C GLU A 56 -1.38 -13.25 -10.60
N GLY A 57 -1.29 -11.93 -10.48
CA GLY A 57 -1.56 -11.05 -11.61
C GLY A 57 -2.97 -11.10 -12.16
N LYS A 58 -3.91 -11.70 -11.43
CA LYS A 58 -5.28 -11.84 -11.88
C LYS A 58 -6.17 -10.69 -11.44
N LYS A 59 -5.80 -10.02 -10.38
CA LYS A 59 -6.58 -8.92 -9.81
C LYS A 59 -5.67 -7.74 -9.50
N GLU A 60 -6.27 -6.57 -9.46
CA GLU A 60 -5.54 -5.40 -9.05
C GLU A 60 -5.20 -5.49 -7.58
N CYS A 61 -4.02 -5.06 -7.22
CA CYS A 61 -3.60 -5.02 -5.82
C CYS A 61 -3.77 -3.60 -5.32
N LEU A 62 -4.68 -3.43 -4.38
CA LEU A 62 -4.94 -2.12 -3.79
C LEU A 62 -4.24 -2.01 -2.45
N ILE A 63 -3.44 -0.98 -2.31
CA ILE A 63 -2.64 -0.76 -1.11
C ILE A 63 -3.18 0.46 -0.38
N THR A 64 -3.52 0.28 0.88
CA THR A 64 -3.95 1.39 1.71
C THR A 64 -2.75 1.90 2.49
N VAL A 65 -2.43 3.16 2.29
CA VAL A 65 -1.31 3.81 2.94
C VAL A 65 -1.84 4.80 3.97
N LEU A 66 -1.28 4.74 5.16
CA LEU A 66 -1.62 5.67 6.22
C LEU A 66 -0.59 6.79 6.22
N ALA A 67 -1.04 7.99 5.91
CA ALA A 67 -0.17 9.16 5.95
C ALA A 67 -0.27 9.83 7.32
N THR A 68 0.82 9.80 8.04
CA THR A 68 0.95 10.50 9.32
C THR A 68 2.00 11.59 9.17
N MET A 69 2.28 12.29 10.24
CA MET A 69 3.23 13.41 10.21
C MET A 69 4.59 12.98 9.65
N GLY A 70 4.78 13.20 8.37
CA GLY A 70 6.05 12.92 7.70
C GLY A 70 6.34 11.47 7.41
N LYS A 71 5.39 10.57 7.65
CA LYS A 71 5.57 9.15 7.39
C LYS A 71 4.39 8.56 6.63
N GLU A 72 4.68 7.61 5.78
CA GLU A 72 3.66 6.88 5.06
C GLU A 72 3.88 5.40 5.29
N LEU A 73 2.86 4.72 5.75
CA LEU A 73 2.94 3.31 6.11
C LEU A 73 1.84 2.53 5.40
N VAL A 74 2.21 1.37 4.91
CA VAL A 74 1.22 0.44 4.36
C VAL A 74 0.54 -0.24 5.54
N ILE A 75 -0.77 -0.10 5.60
CA ILE A 75 -1.54 -0.70 6.70
C ILE A 75 -2.47 -1.80 6.23
N GLU A 76 -2.79 -1.84 4.94
CA GLU A 76 -3.72 -2.83 4.42
C GLU A 76 -3.46 -3.09 2.96
N CYS A 77 -3.79 -4.30 2.53
CA CYS A 77 -3.75 -4.68 1.13
C CYS A 77 -5.06 -5.37 0.79
N ARG A 78 -5.64 -5.00 -0.34
CA ARG A 78 -6.90 -5.60 -0.79
C ARG A 78 -6.80 -6.00 -2.24
N GLU A 79 -7.59 -6.99 -2.62
CA GLU A 79 -7.72 -7.38 -4.01
C GLU A 79 -8.78 -6.50 -4.66
N GLY A 80 -8.43 -5.92 -5.78
CA GLY A 80 -9.37 -5.11 -6.54
C GLY A 80 -10.14 -5.95 -7.53
N GLN A 81 -10.55 -5.31 -8.62
CA GLN A 81 -11.29 -6.00 -9.66
C GLN A 81 -10.36 -6.85 -10.51
N GLU A 82 -10.91 -7.84 -11.18
CA GLU A 82 -10.13 -8.65 -12.10
C GLU A 82 -9.63 -7.80 -13.26
N VAL A 83 -8.39 -8.03 -13.59
CA VAL A 83 -7.74 -7.31 -14.67
C VAL A 83 -8.15 -7.90 -16.01
#